data_4c06b88650274417fcc25695a04ff621
#
_entry.id   4c06b88650274417fcc25695a04ff621
#
_cell.length_a   1.000
_cell.length_b   1.000
_cell.length_c   1.000
_cell.angle_alpha   90.00
_cell.angle_beta   90.00
_cell.angle_gamma   90.00
#
_symmetry.space_group_name_H-M   'P 1'
#
loop_
_entity.id
_entity.type
_entity.pdbx_description
1 polymer ?
#
loop_
_entity_poly.entity_id
_entity_poly.type
_entity_poly.pdbx_seq_one_letter_code
_entity_poly.pdbx_strand_id
1 'polypeptide(L)'
;MCKFALFVKWPTNAFPDAKTPITVGVLGSDPFGKSLDEVARDQFVQKRKLDVESYGSVEGIIKLADEKNKICHILFVSQSESGKLGRIFAGLKGRHILTVGESDRFCQNGGIIQFVIVENKVRFIINQDAAKAANIKLSATLLDLAEKNRKR
;
A
#
# COMPACT_ATOMS: atom_id res chain seq x y z
N MET A 1 -0.76 8.12 -5.23
CA MET A 1 -0.72 7.00 -4.26
C MET A 1 -1.17 7.41 -2.86
N CYS A 2 -0.69 8.52 -2.35
CA CYS A 2 -1.10 8.96 -1.00
C CYS A 2 -2.61 9.18 -0.88
N LYS A 3 -3.29 9.49 -1.96
CA LYS A 3 -4.74 9.71 -1.95
C LYS A 3 -5.53 8.46 -1.58
N PHE A 4 -4.96 7.27 -1.75
CA PHE A 4 -5.66 6.05 -1.35
C PHE A 4 -5.96 6.03 0.14
N ALA A 5 -5.13 6.69 0.94
CA ALA A 5 -5.35 6.74 2.38
C ALA A 5 -6.69 7.36 2.75
N LEU A 6 -7.24 8.23 1.89
CA LEU A 6 -8.54 8.85 2.11
C LEU A 6 -9.71 7.87 1.96
N PHE A 7 -9.50 6.77 1.25
CA PHE A 7 -10.55 5.83 0.90
C PHE A 7 -10.40 4.47 1.59
N VAL A 8 -9.54 4.39 2.58
CA VAL A 8 -9.20 3.14 3.22
C VAL A 8 -9.32 3.29 4.73
N LYS A 9 -9.85 2.26 5.39
CA LYS A 9 -9.87 2.18 6.85
C LYS A 9 -9.07 0.98 7.32
N TRP A 10 -8.13 1.24 8.18
CA TRP A 10 -7.37 0.20 8.88
C TRP A 10 -8.05 -0.13 10.21
N PRO A 11 -7.82 -1.33 10.75
CA PRO A 11 -8.33 -1.65 12.09
C PRO A 11 -7.64 -0.75 13.12
N THR A 12 -8.28 -0.55 14.27
CA THR A 12 -7.75 0.35 15.29
C THR A 12 -6.38 -0.07 15.80
N ASN A 13 -6.09 -1.37 15.82
CA ASN A 13 -4.79 -1.87 16.29
C ASN A 13 -3.66 -1.65 15.28
N ALA A 14 -3.96 -1.09 14.10
CA ALA A 14 -2.92 -0.68 13.16
C ALA A 14 -2.22 0.61 13.63
N PHE A 15 -2.81 1.30 14.61
CA PHE A 15 -2.24 2.53 15.16
C PHE A 15 -2.14 2.40 16.66
N PRO A 16 -0.93 2.50 17.23
CA PRO A 16 -0.76 2.44 18.69
C PRO A 16 -1.47 3.55 19.44
N ASP A 17 -1.59 4.73 18.85
CA ASP A 17 -2.26 5.87 19.46
C ASP A 17 -2.82 6.82 18.40
N ALA A 18 -3.48 7.88 18.85
CA ALA A 18 -4.13 8.85 17.97
C ALA A 18 -3.14 9.71 17.16
N LYS A 19 -1.89 9.78 17.60
CA LYS A 19 -0.87 10.63 16.95
C LYS A 19 0.03 9.85 16.01
N THR A 20 -0.06 8.53 15.98
CA THR A 20 0.78 7.72 15.11
C THR A 20 0.52 8.11 13.65
N PRO A 21 1.58 8.43 12.88
CA PRO A 21 1.39 8.79 11.48
C PRO A 21 1.01 7.58 10.62
N ILE A 22 0.46 7.88 9.45
CA ILE A 22 0.25 6.85 8.43
C ILE A 22 1.56 6.74 7.68
N THR A 23 2.17 5.57 7.70
CA THR A 23 3.46 5.34 7.03
C THR A 23 3.23 4.80 5.63
N VAL A 24 3.75 5.54 4.65
CA VAL A 24 3.76 5.11 3.25
C VAL A 24 5.16 4.61 2.94
N GLY A 25 5.28 3.33 2.66
CA GLY A 25 6.58 2.71 2.42
C GLY A 25 6.79 2.36 0.96
N VAL A 26 8.05 2.32 0.55
CA VAL A 26 8.45 1.85 -0.77
C VAL A 26 9.41 0.68 -0.58
N LEU A 27 9.05 -0.47 -1.12
CA LEU A 27 9.90 -1.66 -1.08
C LEU A 27 10.62 -1.81 -2.40
N GLY A 28 11.93 -1.86 -2.35
CA GLY A 28 12.78 -1.95 -3.53
C GLY A 28 13.22 -0.59 -4.05
N SER A 29 13.45 -0.51 -5.35
CA SER A 29 13.91 0.75 -5.97
C SER A 29 12.78 1.78 -5.97
N ASP A 30 13.09 2.98 -5.47
CA ASP A 30 12.10 4.04 -5.33
C ASP A 30 11.94 4.79 -6.68
N PRO A 31 10.81 4.64 -7.37
CA PRO A 31 10.59 5.35 -8.63
C PRO A 31 10.16 6.81 -8.42
N PHE A 32 9.86 7.20 -7.18
CA PHE A 32 9.33 8.52 -6.88
C PHE A 32 10.41 9.52 -6.49
N GLY A 33 11.57 9.04 -6.03
CA GLY A 33 12.62 9.90 -5.52
C GLY A 33 12.09 10.78 -4.39
N LYS A 34 12.38 12.06 -4.45
CA LYS A 34 11.92 13.01 -3.43
C LYS A 34 10.48 13.46 -3.62
N SER A 35 9.86 13.13 -4.75
CA SER A 35 8.50 13.57 -5.05
C SER A 35 7.48 13.09 -4.03
N LEU A 36 7.63 11.84 -3.57
CA LEU A 36 6.71 11.28 -2.59
C LEU A 36 6.85 11.98 -1.24
N ASP A 37 8.09 12.26 -0.82
CA ASP A 37 8.34 13.00 0.41
C ASP A 37 7.70 14.40 0.36
N GLU A 38 7.83 15.08 -0.76
CA GLU A 38 7.25 16.41 -0.93
C GLU A 38 5.74 16.38 -0.87
N VAL A 39 5.11 15.41 -1.52
CA VAL A 39 3.66 15.27 -1.50
C VAL A 39 3.16 14.97 -0.08
N ALA A 40 3.88 14.14 0.66
CA ALA A 40 3.46 13.73 1.99
C ALA A 40 3.70 14.79 3.07
N ARG A 41 4.65 15.68 2.85
CA ARG A 41 5.17 16.60 3.88
C ARG A 41 4.11 17.35 4.66
N ASP A 42 3.13 17.93 3.98
CA ASP A 42 2.10 18.75 4.61
C ASP A 42 0.73 18.11 4.55
N GLN A 43 0.68 16.80 4.31
CA GLN A 43 -0.58 16.09 4.19
C GLN A 43 -1.01 15.49 5.50
N PHE A 44 -2.31 15.60 5.78
CA PHE A 44 -2.94 14.92 6.91
C PHE A 44 -4.10 14.11 6.39
N VAL A 45 -4.23 12.88 6.87
CA VAL A 45 -5.35 12.01 6.55
C VAL A 45 -5.93 11.52 7.86
N GLN A 46 -7.22 11.74 8.07
CA GLN A 46 -7.87 11.33 9.31
C GLN A 46 -7.14 11.88 10.55
N LYS A 47 -6.65 13.12 10.43
CA LYS A 47 -5.90 13.84 11.49
C LYS A 47 -4.52 13.25 11.78
N ARG A 48 -3.99 12.43 10.85
CA ARG A 48 -2.66 11.83 11.00
C ARG A 48 -1.73 12.36 9.92
N LYS A 49 -0.49 12.60 10.27
CA LYS A 49 0.54 12.95 9.30
C LYS A 49 0.84 11.75 8.42
N LEU A 50 1.40 12.01 7.25
CA LEU A 50 1.95 10.98 6.37
C LEU A 50 3.46 10.97 6.50
N ASP A 51 4.03 9.81 6.80
CA ASP A 51 5.48 9.59 6.81
C ASP A 51 5.83 8.69 5.65
N VAL A 52 7.02 8.89 5.08
CA VAL A 52 7.53 8.07 3.98
C VAL A 52 8.75 7.31 4.45
N GLU A 53 8.78 6.00 4.18
CA GLU A 53 9.89 5.11 4.52
C GLU A 53 10.30 4.31 3.30
N SER A 54 11.61 4.00 3.22
CA SER A 54 12.12 3.11 2.18
C SER A 54 12.59 1.82 2.84
N TYR A 55 12.26 0.69 2.23
CA TYR A 55 12.64 -0.61 2.75
C TYR A 55 13.44 -1.38 1.70
N GLY A 56 14.50 -2.03 2.14
CA GLY A 56 15.29 -2.89 1.26
C GLY A 56 14.76 -4.31 1.18
N SER A 57 13.96 -4.72 2.16
CA SER A 57 13.45 -6.10 2.23
C SER A 57 12.18 -6.17 3.07
N VAL A 58 11.45 -7.27 2.90
CA VAL A 58 10.26 -7.55 3.72
C VAL A 58 10.68 -7.72 5.18
N GLU A 59 11.81 -8.35 5.42
CA GLU A 59 12.33 -8.55 6.76
C GLU A 59 12.53 -7.23 7.48
N GLY A 60 12.97 -6.19 6.76
CA GLY A 60 13.12 -4.85 7.31
C GLY A 60 11.80 -4.25 7.76
N ILE A 61 10.73 -4.47 6.99
CA ILE A 61 9.39 -3.99 7.34
C ILE A 61 8.92 -4.64 8.63
N ILE A 62 9.07 -5.95 8.72
CA ILE A 62 8.64 -6.75 9.87
C ILE A 62 9.43 -6.37 11.11
N LYS A 63 10.74 -6.22 10.97
CA LYS A 63 11.61 -5.88 12.09
C LYS A 63 11.26 -4.52 12.69
N LEU A 64 11.01 -3.52 11.86
CA LEU A 64 10.63 -2.20 12.35
C LEU A 64 9.29 -2.23 13.07
N ALA A 65 8.33 -3.00 12.56
CA ALA A 65 7.02 -3.12 13.18
C ALA A 65 7.11 -3.83 14.53
N ASP A 66 7.83 -4.95 14.58
CA ASP A 66 7.88 -5.80 15.77
C ASP A 66 8.80 -5.25 16.86
N GLU A 67 9.94 -4.68 16.48
CA GLU A 67 10.95 -4.23 17.45
C GLU A 67 10.81 -2.75 17.83
N LYS A 68 10.35 -1.91 16.89
CA LYS A 68 10.30 -0.46 17.11
C LYS A 68 8.89 0.10 17.02
N ASN A 69 7.90 -0.76 16.86
CA ASN A 69 6.50 -0.37 16.75
C ASN A 69 6.24 0.62 15.61
N LYS A 70 7.08 0.55 14.57
CA LYS A 70 6.91 1.35 13.35
C LYS A 70 6.21 0.54 12.29
N ILE A 71 4.91 0.72 12.19
CA ILE A 71 4.04 -0.06 11.32
C ILE A 71 3.90 0.64 9.97
N CYS A 72 4.07 -0.12 8.89
CA CYS A 72 3.80 0.37 7.55
C CYS A 72 2.30 0.22 7.26
N HIS A 73 1.67 1.26 6.74
CA HIS A 73 0.24 1.23 6.45
C HIS A 73 -0.07 1.10 4.97
N ILE A 74 0.70 1.78 4.13
CA ILE A 74 0.61 1.66 2.68
C ILE A 74 1.99 1.27 2.17
N LEU A 75 2.08 0.21 1.38
CA LEU A 75 3.34 -0.25 0.84
C LEU A 75 3.29 -0.31 -0.67
N PHE A 76 4.11 0.52 -1.32
CA PHE A 76 4.32 0.42 -2.75
C PHE A 76 5.43 -0.60 -3.01
N VAL A 77 5.11 -1.65 -3.78
CA VAL A 77 6.08 -2.68 -4.13
C VAL A 77 6.61 -2.37 -5.53
N SER A 78 7.88 -2.00 -5.59
CA SER A 78 8.51 -1.57 -6.83
C SER A 78 8.61 -2.70 -7.84
N GLN A 79 8.67 -2.33 -9.14
CA GLN A 79 8.93 -3.28 -10.22
C GLN A 79 10.20 -4.09 -10.00
N SER A 80 11.19 -3.51 -9.32
CA SER A 80 12.44 -4.23 -9.02
C SER A 80 12.20 -5.49 -8.19
N GLU A 81 11.05 -5.58 -7.52
CA GLU A 81 10.69 -6.72 -6.67
C GLU A 81 9.69 -7.66 -7.33
N SER A 82 9.42 -7.47 -8.62
CA SER A 82 8.37 -8.23 -9.32
C SER A 82 8.60 -9.75 -9.33
N GLY A 83 9.84 -10.20 -9.25
CA GLY A 83 10.14 -11.62 -9.21
C GLY A 83 9.99 -12.26 -7.84
N LYS A 84 9.67 -11.46 -6.81
CA LYS A 84 9.59 -11.92 -5.42
C LYS A 84 8.22 -11.74 -4.79
N LEU A 85 7.19 -11.49 -5.59
CA LEU A 85 5.86 -11.14 -5.06
C LEU A 85 5.29 -12.21 -4.12
N GLY A 86 5.41 -13.47 -4.48
CA GLY A 86 4.89 -14.54 -3.61
C GLY A 86 5.54 -14.54 -2.24
N ARG A 87 6.86 -14.34 -2.21
CA ARG A 87 7.62 -14.29 -0.96
C ARG A 87 7.24 -13.05 -0.15
N ILE A 88 7.08 -11.92 -0.82
CA ILE A 88 6.71 -10.67 -0.17
C ILE A 88 5.36 -10.81 0.51
N PHE A 89 4.35 -11.28 -0.20
CA PHE A 89 3.01 -11.40 0.36
C PHE A 89 2.93 -12.46 1.46
N ALA A 90 3.71 -13.52 1.35
CA ALA A 90 3.78 -14.52 2.41
C ALA A 90 4.33 -13.90 3.70
N GLY A 91 5.36 -13.05 3.59
CA GLY A 91 5.93 -12.37 4.74
C GLY A 91 5.03 -11.33 5.36
N LEU A 92 4.13 -10.74 4.58
CA LEU A 92 3.20 -9.71 5.06
C LEU A 92 1.86 -10.27 5.53
N LYS A 93 1.66 -11.57 5.42
CA LYS A 93 0.39 -12.20 5.79
C LYS A 93 0.03 -11.90 7.23
N GLY A 94 -1.23 -11.52 7.45
CA GLY A 94 -1.74 -11.19 8.77
C GLY A 94 -1.45 -9.76 9.22
N ARG A 95 -0.75 -8.99 8.42
CA ARG A 95 -0.47 -7.58 8.73
C ARG A 95 -1.46 -6.69 7.99
N HIS A 96 -1.76 -5.54 8.58
CA HIS A 96 -2.77 -4.61 8.05
C HIS A 96 -2.11 -3.58 7.13
N ILE A 97 -1.60 -4.04 6.00
CA ILE A 97 -0.85 -3.21 5.06
C ILE A 97 -1.61 -3.17 3.73
N LEU A 98 -1.87 -1.95 3.25
CA LEU A 98 -2.43 -1.75 1.92
C LEU A 98 -1.29 -1.86 0.92
N THR A 99 -1.24 -2.96 0.18
CA THR A 99 -0.18 -3.15 -0.81
C THR A 99 -0.59 -2.59 -2.16
N VAL A 100 0.33 -1.86 -2.79
CA VAL A 100 0.11 -1.18 -4.07
C VAL A 100 1.29 -1.50 -4.98
N GLY A 101 1.03 -1.83 -6.22
CA GLY A 101 2.11 -2.11 -7.16
C GLY A 101 1.66 -1.95 -8.60
N GLU A 102 2.61 -2.05 -9.51
CA GLU A 102 2.34 -1.96 -10.95
C GLU A 102 2.89 -3.16 -11.72
N SER A 103 3.45 -4.14 -11.03
CA SER A 103 3.93 -5.37 -11.64
C SER A 103 2.77 -6.18 -12.21
N ASP A 104 3.01 -6.86 -13.31
CA ASP A 104 2.02 -7.77 -13.88
C ASP A 104 1.65 -8.83 -12.84
N ARG A 105 0.36 -9.14 -12.76
CA ARG A 105 -0.17 -10.14 -11.83
C ARG A 105 0.01 -9.78 -10.35
N PHE A 106 0.24 -8.51 -10.05
CA PHE A 106 0.41 -8.08 -8.66
C PHE A 106 -0.78 -8.51 -7.80
N CYS A 107 -1.99 -8.21 -8.24
CA CYS A 107 -3.21 -8.61 -7.52
C CYS A 107 -3.42 -10.12 -7.54
N GLN A 108 -3.08 -10.79 -8.64
CA GLN A 108 -3.23 -12.24 -8.74
C GLN A 108 -2.33 -12.98 -7.76
N ASN A 109 -1.21 -12.38 -7.39
CA ASN A 109 -0.26 -12.98 -6.46
C ASN A 109 -0.53 -12.58 -5.00
N GLY A 110 -1.53 -11.75 -4.75
CA GLY A 110 -1.92 -11.41 -3.38
C GLY A 110 -1.86 -9.94 -3.02
N GLY A 111 -1.49 -9.07 -3.97
CA GLY A 111 -1.50 -7.62 -3.72
C GLY A 111 -2.91 -7.07 -3.73
N ILE A 112 -3.10 -5.92 -3.11
CA ILE A 112 -4.44 -5.33 -2.98
C ILE A 112 -4.78 -4.43 -4.16
N ILE A 113 -3.88 -3.50 -4.52
CA ILE A 113 -4.13 -2.56 -5.62
C ILE A 113 -3.02 -2.70 -6.67
N GLN A 114 -3.41 -2.87 -7.91
CA GLN A 114 -2.47 -2.96 -9.02
C GLN A 114 -2.78 -1.86 -10.03
N PHE A 115 -1.77 -1.04 -10.35
CA PHE A 115 -1.87 -0.08 -11.44
C PHE A 115 -1.67 -0.79 -12.78
N VAL A 116 -2.47 -0.40 -13.77
CA VAL A 116 -2.35 -0.89 -15.13
C VAL A 116 -2.49 0.29 -16.08
N ILE A 117 -1.92 0.16 -17.26
CA ILE A 117 -2.07 1.17 -18.30
C ILE A 117 -2.98 0.63 -19.37
N VAL A 118 -4.10 1.32 -19.61
CA VAL A 118 -5.08 0.94 -20.61
C VAL A 118 -5.34 2.16 -21.49
N GLU A 119 -5.08 2.04 -22.78
CA GLU A 119 -5.27 3.14 -23.74
C GLU A 119 -4.57 4.43 -23.31
N ASN A 120 -3.32 4.30 -22.87
CA ASN A 120 -2.47 5.39 -22.39
C ASN A 120 -2.99 6.09 -21.11
N LYS A 121 -3.91 5.46 -20.40
CA LYS A 121 -4.41 5.98 -19.13
C LYS A 121 -4.05 5.04 -18.00
N VAL A 122 -3.70 5.63 -16.86
CA VAL A 122 -3.42 4.86 -15.65
C VAL A 122 -4.75 4.46 -15.03
N ARG A 123 -4.92 3.16 -14.83
CA ARG A 123 -6.09 2.60 -14.18
C ARG A 123 -5.63 1.68 -13.07
N PHE A 124 -6.56 1.14 -12.28
CA PHE A 124 -6.16 0.22 -11.23
C PHE A 124 -7.18 -0.90 -11.03
N ILE A 125 -6.66 -2.03 -10.56
CA ILE A 125 -7.42 -3.22 -10.24
C ILE A 125 -7.33 -3.42 -8.73
N ILE A 126 -8.42 -3.85 -8.12
CA ILE A 126 -8.44 -4.13 -6.68
C ILE A 126 -8.74 -5.60 -6.44
N ASN A 127 -7.96 -6.22 -5.56
CA ASN A 127 -8.22 -7.56 -5.07
C ASN A 127 -8.89 -7.44 -3.71
N GLN A 128 -10.21 -7.57 -3.69
CA GLN A 128 -10.98 -7.41 -2.46
C GLN A 128 -10.71 -8.51 -1.45
N ASP A 129 -10.42 -9.71 -1.92
CA ASP A 129 -10.11 -10.83 -1.02
C ASP A 129 -8.81 -10.57 -0.25
N ALA A 130 -7.81 -9.99 -0.93
CA ALA A 130 -6.56 -9.63 -0.27
C ALA A 130 -6.78 -8.52 0.76
N ALA A 131 -7.66 -7.55 0.46
CA ALA A 131 -7.98 -6.49 1.41
C ALA A 131 -8.67 -7.05 2.65
N LYS A 132 -9.60 -7.98 2.47
CA LYS A 132 -10.27 -8.63 3.59
C LYS A 132 -9.29 -9.42 4.44
N ALA A 133 -8.37 -10.14 3.79
CA ALA A 133 -7.37 -10.92 4.52
C ALA A 133 -6.46 -10.02 5.35
N ALA A 134 -6.22 -8.79 4.91
CA ALA A 134 -5.43 -7.80 5.65
C ALA A 134 -6.28 -7.01 6.65
N ASN A 135 -7.59 -7.29 6.70
CA ASN A 135 -8.56 -6.59 7.55
C ASN A 135 -8.60 -5.09 7.25
N ILE A 136 -8.54 -4.76 5.96
CA ILE A 136 -8.60 -3.38 5.48
C ILE A 136 -9.93 -3.19 4.78
N LYS A 137 -10.63 -2.10 5.13
CA LYS A 137 -11.91 -1.75 4.51
C LYS A 137 -11.68 -0.70 3.43
N LEU A 138 -12.20 -0.95 2.24
CA LEU A 138 -12.10 -0.02 1.12
C LEU A 138 -13.44 0.68 0.94
N SER A 139 -13.40 1.98 0.64
CA SER A 139 -14.62 2.75 0.43
C SER A 139 -15.32 2.33 -0.86
N ALA A 140 -16.65 2.53 -0.90
CA ALA A 140 -17.44 2.25 -2.10
C ALA A 140 -16.96 3.09 -3.28
N THR A 141 -16.54 4.33 -3.03
CA THR A 141 -16.02 5.21 -4.09
C THR A 141 -14.79 4.60 -4.76
N LEU A 142 -13.87 4.07 -3.96
CA LEU A 142 -12.66 3.45 -4.49
C LEU A 142 -12.98 2.19 -5.29
N LEU A 143 -13.89 1.36 -4.76
CA LEU A 143 -14.30 0.14 -5.45
C LEU A 143 -15.01 0.43 -6.77
N ASP A 144 -15.82 1.47 -6.83
CA ASP A 144 -16.47 1.89 -8.06
C ASP A 144 -15.46 2.27 -9.13
N LEU A 145 -14.46 3.03 -8.76
CA LEU A 145 -13.41 3.44 -9.71
C LEU A 145 -12.67 2.22 -10.26
N ALA A 146 -12.38 1.26 -9.40
CA ALA A 146 -11.70 0.04 -9.81
C ALA A 146 -12.58 -0.82 -10.71
N GLU A 147 -13.86 -0.92 -10.43
CA GLU A 147 -14.77 -1.70 -11.26
C GLU A 147 -14.86 -1.16 -12.67
N LYS A 148 -14.91 0.15 -12.83
CA LYS A 148 -14.92 0.76 -14.15
C LYS A 148 -13.63 0.42 -14.91
N ASN A 149 -12.54 0.26 -14.20
CA ASN A 149 -11.26 -0.10 -14.80
C ASN A 149 -11.18 -1.59 -15.15
N ARG A 150 -11.92 -2.44 -14.46
CA ARG A 150 -11.91 -3.89 -14.69
C ARG A 150 -12.62 -4.29 -15.97
N LYS A 151 -13.51 -3.47 -16.45
CA LYS A 151 -14.26 -3.74 -17.69
C LYS A 151 -13.44 -3.30 -18.89
N ARG A 152 -12.61 -4.17 -19.37
CA ARG A 152 -11.75 -3.86 -20.49
C ARG A 152 -12.08 -4.69 -21.69
#